data_ddafd297362b02e82bb11f414970e711
#
_entry.id   ddafd297362b02e82bb11f414970e711
#
_cell.length_a   1.000
_cell.length_b   1.000
_cell.length_c   1.000
_cell.angle_alpha   90.00
_cell.angle_beta   90.00
_cell.angle_gamma   90.00
#
_symmetry.space_group_name_H-M   'P 1'
#
loop_
_entity.id
_entity.type
_entity.pdbx_description
1 polymer ?
#
loop_
_entity_poly.entity_id
_entity_poly.type
_entity_poly.pdbx_seq_one_letter_code
_entity_poly.pdbx_strand_id
1 'polypeptide(L)'
;MSDDSIAVVDLDRCQPDRCNYECMNYCPPNRTGKECITKLGEEGAEEVTEGQPEQVRISEEICLGESCGICVEKCPFDAIEIVNLPSELTEDPAHRYGENAFRLYGLPAPESGQVVGILGPNGIGKTTAIRMLAGEMIPNLGVYDAEPDWESVLDAYRGTELQDFLSGVSEGSVSVSRKPQYVDRIPDRFDGNTRELLEGTNERGVLDGIVEALSIGPVMDQAIDDLSGGELQRVAIAACLARDADFYFLDEITPYLDIGQRMAAARLLRDTLEDDDADRSMLVVEHDLAILDLLADTLHVAYGQPGAYGVVTDPKSVRNGINEYLAGYLDNENMRIRPEAIEFEEHAPRTVSRADPLVEYPDCTVSYGEDAFSLSVEGGVIRENEVLGIVGPNGIGKSTFAQLLAGQLAAEDAEIDLELDISYKPQYIEIDRKQRVDTFLRGITDQFGSSYWTTEIAQPLQLERIMEQQLTDLSGGERQRVAIAACLSEPADLYLLDEPSAHLDVEQRVQATSAIRRYAEQQDATVLVIDHDIYMIDLLADRLMVFDGEPAVEGHAGQPQGMRSGMNEFLANLEITFRRDERIGRPRINKPGSQLDRQQKREGEYYYAPEDAE
;
A
#
# COMPACT_ATOMS: atom_id res chain seq x y z
N MET A 1 -0.68 -16.50 32.63
CA MET A 1 -0.73 -16.85 31.19
C MET A 1 0.29 -17.92 30.92
N SER A 2 0.11 -18.78 29.90
CA SER A 2 1.29 -19.37 29.22
C SER A 2 2.11 -18.19 28.71
N ASP A 3 3.43 -18.24 28.75
CA ASP A 3 4.32 -17.14 28.35
C ASP A 3 4.12 -16.67 26.90
N ASP A 4 3.23 -17.29 26.15
CA ASP A 4 3.06 -17.18 24.70
C ASP A 4 1.83 -16.37 24.26
N SER A 5 1.04 -15.76 25.12
CA SER A 5 -0.12 -14.95 24.69
C SER A 5 -0.19 -13.59 25.37
N ILE A 6 -0.54 -12.56 24.61
CA ILE A 6 -0.71 -11.18 25.06
C ILE A 6 -2.15 -10.73 24.89
N ALA A 7 -2.63 -9.88 25.79
CA ALA A 7 -3.89 -9.18 25.63
C ALA A 7 -3.59 -7.79 25.05
N VAL A 8 -4.29 -7.43 24.00
CA VAL A 8 -4.21 -6.13 23.32
C VAL A 8 -5.52 -5.40 23.50
N VAL A 9 -5.46 -4.12 23.83
CA VAL A 9 -6.62 -3.24 23.94
C VAL A 9 -6.46 -2.12 22.91
N ASP A 10 -7.36 -2.11 21.94
CA ASP A 10 -7.48 -1.01 20.99
C ASP A 10 -8.15 0.17 21.69
N LEU A 11 -7.37 1.18 22.02
CA LEU A 11 -7.82 2.35 22.77
C LEU A 11 -8.77 3.23 21.95
N ASP A 12 -8.67 3.22 20.62
CA ASP A 12 -9.54 4.00 19.73
C ASP A 12 -10.93 3.37 19.65
N ARG A 13 -11.02 2.04 19.74
CA ARG A 13 -12.28 1.29 19.78
C ARG A 13 -12.89 1.19 21.17
N CYS A 14 -12.09 1.25 22.21
CA CYS A 14 -12.57 1.17 23.59
C CYS A 14 -13.39 2.41 23.96
N GLN A 15 -14.72 2.23 24.10
CA GLN A 15 -15.68 3.31 24.40
C GLN A 15 -16.39 3.05 25.75
N PRO A 16 -15.72 3.27 26.87
CA PRO A 16 -16.23 2.94 28.20
C PRO A 16 -17.44 3.76 28.64
N ASP A 17 -17.68 4.91 28.05
CA ASP A 17 -18.88 5.74 28.21
C ASP A 17 -20.13 5.15 27.52
N ARG A 18 -19.96 4.19 26.62
CA ARG A 18 -21.04 3.54 25.87
C ARG A 18 -21.24 2.07 26.20
N CYS A 19 -20.46 1.53 27.16
CA CYS A 19 -20.59 0.17 27.67
C CYS A 19 -20.68 0.18 29.22
N ASN A 20 -20.97 -0.99 29.80
CA ASN A 20 -21.02 -1.16 31.24
C ASN A 20 -19.79 -1.90 31.79
N TYR A 21 -18.64 -1.78 31.12
CA TYR A 21 -17.42 -2.55 31.44
C TYR A 21 -17.67 -4.07 31.45
N GLU A 22 -18.36 -4.59 30.43
CA GLU A 22 -18.67 -6.02 30.31
C GLU A 22 -17.41 -6.87 30.39
N CYS A 23 -16.31 -6.43 29.81
CA CYS A 23 -15.00 -7.11 29.88
C CYS A 23 -14.55 -7.34 31.33
N MET A 24 -14.69 -6.34 32.22
CA MET A 24 -14.35 -6.45 33.63
C MET A 24 -15.37 -7.30 34.40
N ASN A 25 -16.66 -7.06 34.17
CA ASN A 25 -17.76 -7.69 34.91
C ASN A 25 -17.86 -9.20 34.66
N TYR A 26 -17.49 -9.64 33.45
CA TYR A 26 -17.52 -11.05 33.05
C TYR A 26 -16.17 -11.76 33.17
N CYS A 27 -15.08 -11.05 33.48
CA CYS A 27 -13.75 -11.62 33.64
C CYS A 27 -13.71 -12.64 34.81
N PRO A 28 -13.36 -13.92 34.57
CA PRO A 28 -13.34 -14.93 35.65
C PRO A 28 -12.36 -14.61 36.79
N PRO A 29 -11.11 -14.18 36.53
CA PRO A 29 -10.23 -13.70 37.61
C PRO A 29 -10.83 -12.54 38.40
N ASN A 30 -11.43 -11.52 37.78
CA ASN A 30 -12.07 -10.41 38.47
C ASN A 30 -13.20 -10.90 39.40
N ARG A 31 -14.02 -11.85 38.94
CA ARG A 31 -15.09 -12.46 39.72
C ARG A 31 -14.60 -13.26 40.92
N THR A 32 -13.35 -13.69 40.91
CA THR A 32 -12.71 -14.36 42.07
C THR A 32 -11.93 -13.43 42.96
N GLY A 33 -12.02 -12.12 42.73
CA GLY A 33 -11.37 -11.08 43.53
C GLY A 33 -9.92 -10.79 43.17
N LYS A 34 -9.49 -11.18 41.97
CA LYS A 34 -8.20 -10.79 41.37
C LYS A 34 -8.42 -9.62 40.43
N GLU A 35 -7.54 -8.66 40.42
CA GLU A 35 -7.60 -7.47 39.57
C GLU A 35 -6.94 -7.75 38.22
N CYS A 36 -7.59 -8.56 37.37
CA CYS A 36 -7.10 -8.90 36.05
C CYS A 36 -7.41 -7.80 35.03
N ILE A 37 -8.64 -7.28 35.04
CA ILE A 37 -9.02 -6.14 34.19
C ILE A 37 -9.38 -4.99 35.13
N THR A 38 -8.66 -3.88 34.98
CA THR A 38 -8.81 -2.67 35.81
C THR A 38 -9.03 -1.46 34.90
N LYS A 39 -9.42 -0.34 35.48
CA LYS A 39 -9.54 0.92 34.74
C LYS A 39 -8.21 1.66 34.71
N LEU A 40 -7.86 2.23 33.56
CA LEU A 40 -6.73 3.14 33.44
C LEU A 40 -7.06 4.41 34.26
N GLY A 41 -6.28 4.72 35.29
CA GLY A 41 -6.49 5.89 36.17
C GLY A 41 -6.62 5.58 37.66
N GLU A 42 -6.79 4.32 38.05
CA GLU A 42 -6.90 3.95 39.48
C GLU A 42 -5.57 3.81 40.24
N GLU A 43 -4.43 3.65 39.56
CA GLU A 43 -3.09 3.72 40.17
C GLU A 43 -2.04 4.34 39.22
N GLY A 44 -1.65 5.59 39.45
CA GLY A 44 -0.32 6.12 39.07
C GLY A 44 -0.12 6.61 37.65
N ALA A 45 -1.14 6.88 36.85
CA ALA A 45 -0.98 7.50 35.53
C ALA A 45 -1.02 9.02 35.63
N GLU A 46 -0.06 9.69 34.98
CA GLU A 46 -0.03 11.12 34.77
C GLU A 46 -1.32 11.61 34.10
N GLU A 47 -1.96 12.60 34.71
CA GLU A 47 -3.04 13.49 34.25
C GLU A 47 -4.07 12.88 33.25
N VAL A 48 -5.01 12.11 33.79
CA VAL A 48 -6.35 11.99 33.17
C VAL A 48 -7.04 13.34 33.34
N THR A 49 -7.29 14.05 32.26
CA THR A 49 -8.12 15.27 32.27
C THR A 49 -9.49 14.90 32.85
N GLU A 50 -9.91 15.57 33.94
CA GLU A 50 -11.21 15.36 34.58
C GLU A 50 -12.33 15.36 33.53
N GLY A 51 -12.97 14.19 33.32
CA GLY A 51 -14.14 14.04 32.45
C GLY A 51 -13.98 13.10 31.24
N GLN A 52 -12.82 12.49 30.99
CA GLN A 52 -12.70 11.42 30.01
C GLN A 52 -13.06 10.06 30.61
N PRO A 53 -13.79 9.19 29.87
CA PRO A 53 -14.11 7.84 30.34
C PRO A 53 -12.85 6.99 30.49
N GLU A 54 -12.76 6.27 31.61
CA GLU A 54 -11.59 5.48 31.98
C GLU A 54 -11.52 4.19 31.13
N GLN A 55 -10.59 4.12 30.21
CA GLN A 55 -10.31 2.90 29.43
C GLN A 55 -9.82 1.75 30.32
N VAL A 56 -9.77 0.53 29.79
CA VAL A 56 -9.40 -0.65 30.57
C VAL A 56 -7.96 -1.09 30.32
N ARG A 57 -7.35 -1.68 31.33
CA ARG A 57 -6.06 -2.36 31.31
C ARG A 57 -6.25 -3.82 31.70
N ILE A 58 -5.52 -4.74 31.06
CA ILE A 58 -5.57 -6.18 31.31
C ILE A 58 -4.20 -6.65 31.80
N SER A 59 -4.14 -7.14 33.04
CA SER A 59 -2.90 -7.68 33.59
C SER A 59 -2.50 -8.97 32.87
N GLU A 60 -1.34 -8.95 32.22
CA GLU A 60 -0.80 -10.10 31.50
C GLU A 60 -0.42 -11.25 32.45
N GLU A 61 -0.08 -10.97 33.71
CA GLU A 61 0.24 -12.00 34.70
C GLU A 61 -1.00 -12.76 35.20
N ILE A 62 -2.16 -12.07 35.32
CA ILE A 62 -3.37 -12.62 35.90
C ILE A 62 -4.32 -13.14 34.82
N CYS A 63 -4.25 -12.62 33.61
CA CYS A 63 -5.09 -13.02 32.49
C CYS A 63 -4.87 -14.51 32.15
N LEU A 64 -5.96 -15.22 31.81
CA LEU A 64 -5.91 -16.63 31.42
C LEU A 64 -5.56 -16.84 29.94
N GLY A 65 -5.42 -15.75 29.19
CA GLY A 65 -5.08 -15.78 27.77
C GLY A 65 -6.17 -16.46 26.91
N GLU A 66 -5.75 -17.10 25.84
CA GLU A 66 -6.63 -17.75 24.84
C GLU A 66 -7.56 -18.81 25.46
N SER A 67 -7.13 -19.46 26.55
CA SER A 67 -7.98 -20.45 27.23
C SER A 67 -9.28 -19.90 27.81
N CYS A 68 -9.44 -18.57 27.86
CA CYS A 68 -10.61 -17.90 28.41
C CYS A 68 -11.41 -17.11 27.37
N GLY A 69 -10.82 -16.10 26.70
CA GLY A 69 -11.44 -15.28 25.63
C GLY A 69 -12.72 -14.50 25.99
N ILE A 70 -13.22 -14.57 27.23
CA ILE A 70 -14.54 -14.01 27.58
C ILE A 70 -14.61 -12.49 27.40
N CYS A 71 -13.53 -11.76 27.68
CA CYS A 71 -13.50 -10.30 27.51
C CYS A 71 -13.60 -9.91 26.02
N VAL A 72 -13.03 -10.69 25.13
CA VAL A 72 -13.14 -10.54 23.66
C VAL A 72 -14.60 -10.71 23.24
N GLU A 73 -15.24 -11.82 23.59
CA GLU A 73 -16.64 -12.09 23.22
C GLU A 73 -17.66 -11.11 23.84
N LYS A 74 -17.30 -10.48 24.95
CA LYS A 74 -18.21 -9.58 25.70
C LYS A 74 -17.98 -8.11 25.41
N CYS A 75 -16.91 -7.76 24.72
CA CYS A 75 -16.66 -6.38 24.32
C CYS A 75 -17.64 -5.97 23.21
N PRO A 76 -18.53 -4.98 23.43
CA PRO A 76 -19.50 -4.58 22.42
C PRO A 76 -18.87 -3.77 21.27
N PHE A 77 -17.58 -3.44 21.37
CA PHE A 77 -16.84 -2.63 20.39
C PHE A 77 -15.65 -3.39 19.77
N ASP A 78 -15.51 -4.69 20.06
CA ASP A 78 -14.38 -5.51 19.61
C ASP A 78 -13.00 -4.86 19.87
N ALA A 79 -12.89 -4.15 20.99
CA ALA A 79 -11.70 -3.41 21.38
C ALA A 79 -10.63 -4.27 22.07
N ILE A 80 -10.91 -5.54 22.34
CA ILE A 80 -9.99 -6.44 23.06
C ILE A 80 -9.69 -7.65 22.18
N GLU A 81 -8.40 -7.93 22.02
CA GLU A 81 -7.92 -9.12 21.29
C GLU A 81 -6.93 -9.88 22.18
N ILE A 82 -6.92 -11.20 22.10
CA ILE A 82 -5.91 -12.05 22.72
C ILE A 82 -5.12 -12.69 21.60
N VAL A 83 -3.84 -12.39 21.58
CA VAL A 83 -2.91 -12.75 20.51
C VAL A 83 -1.87 -13.71 21.06
N ASN A 84 -1.64 -14.84 20.38
CA ASN A 84 -0.55 -15.74 20.66
C ASN A 84 0.72 -15.23 20.00
N LEU A 85 1.75 -15.02 20.81
CA LEU A 85 3.08 -14.75 20.27
C LEU A 85 3.68 -16.06 19.75
N PRO A 86 4.40 -16.03 18.65
CA PRO A 86 5.17 -17.18 18.20
C PRO A 86 6.14 -17.66 19.29
N SER A 87 6.21 -18.97 19.49
CA SER A 87 7.11 -19.59 20.51
C SER A 87 8.59 -19.36 20.21
N GLU A 88 8.90 -18.97 18.98
CA GLU A 88 10.23 -18.63 18.49
C GLU A 88 10.69 -17.23 18.92
N LEU A 89 9.76 -16.35 19.33
CA LEU A 89 10.10 -15.03 19.86
C LEU A 89 10.61 -15.15 21.30
N THR A 90 11.89 -15.46 21.45
CA THR A 90 12.57 -15.58 22.74
C THR A 90 13.28 -14.30 23.16
N GLU A 91 13.35 -13.31 22.29
CA GLU A 91 14.02 -12.03 22.52
C GLU A 91 13.06 -11.00 23.10
N ASP A 92 13.61 -10.05 23.85
CA ASP A 92 12.86 -8.90 24.30
C ASP A 92 12.49 -7.99 23.12
N PRO A 93 11.31 -7.33 23.15
CA PRO A 93 10.93 -6.42 22.07
C PRO A 93 11.87 -5.21 22.03
N ALA A 94 12.21 -4.75 20.83
CA ALA A 94 12.96 -3.52 20.63
C ALA A 94 12.22 -2.31 21.20
N HIS A 95 10.87 -2.32 21.10
CA HIS A 95 10.03 -1.27 21.65
C HIS A 95 8.64 -1.79 22.01
N ARG A 96 8.09 -1.23 23.09
CA ARG A 96 6.73 -1.50 23.57
C ARG A 96 6.05 -0.20 23.98
N TYR A 97 4.87 0.08 23.43
CA TYR A 97 4.13 1.32 23.72
C TYR A 97 3.40 1.32 25.07
N GLY A 98 3.18 0.16 25.68
CA GLY A 98 2.47 0.02 26.94
C GLY A 98 2.13 -1.44 27.28
N GLU A 99 1.42 -1.67 28.39
CA GLU A 99 1.10 -3.02 28.87
C GLU A 99 0.26 -3.84 27.87
N ASN A 100 -0.80 -3.25 27.32
CA ASN A 100 -1.67 -3.91 26.33
C ASN A 100 -1.57 -3.25 24.95
N ALA A 101 -0.42 -2.66 24.65
CA ALA A 101 -0.16 -1.94 23.42
C ALA A 101 0.81 -2.69 22.52
N PHE A 102 0.95 -2.18 21.30
CA PHE A 102 1.79 -2.72 20.25
C PHE A 102 3.25 -2.94 20.72
N ARG A 103 3.84 -4.03 20.25
CA ARG A 103 5.25 -4.41 20.47
C ARG A 103 5.97 -4.61 19.15
N LEU A 104 7.18 -4.09 19.04
CA LEU A 104 8.04 -4.30 17.88
C LEU A 104 9.25 -5.14 18.29
N TYR A 105 9.52 -6.20 17.55
CA TYR A 105 10.68 -7.08 17.69
C TYR A 105 11.63 -6.89 16.52
N GLY A 106 12.91 -6.74 16.80
CA GLY A 106 13.94 -6.49 15.79
C GLY A 106 13.88 -5.08 15.17
N LEU A 107 14.98 -4.69 14.58
CA LEU A 107 15.11 -3.46 13.80
C LEU A 107 15.81 -3.77 12.48
N PRO A 108 15.46 -3.11 11.36
CA PRO A 108 16.20 -3.29 10.12
C PRO A 108 17.59 -2.68 10.23
N ALA A 109 18.59 -3.37 9.69
CA ALA A 109 19.96 -2.91 9.68
C ALA A 109 20.24 -2.08 8.41
N PRO A 110 20.58 -0.79 8.52
CA PRO A 110 21.09 -0.02 7.39
C PRO A 110 22.47 -0.55 6.96
N GLU A 111 22.67 -0.73 5.67
CA GLU A 111 23.94 -1.15 5.10
C GLU A 111 24.53 -0.01 4.25
N SER A 112 25.81 0.30 4.44
CA SER A 112 26.47 1.35 3.70
C SER A 112 26.56 1.03 2.21
N GLY A 113 26.27 2.03 1.35
CA GLY A 113 26.27 1.90 -0.11
C GLY A 113 25.14 1.04 -0.66
N GLN A 114 24.14 0.64 0.16
CA GLN A 114 23.06 -0.24 -0.25
C GLN A 114 21.69 0.38 -0.02
N VAL A 115 20.73 -0.07 -0.82
CA VAL A 115 19.30 0.15 -0.57
C VAL A 115 18.73 -1.05 0.15
N VAL A 116 18.32 -0.84 1.40
CA VAL A 116 17.66 -1.84 2.22
C VAL A 116 16.14 -1.69 2.09
N GLY A 117 15.45 -2.72 1.61
CA GLY A 117 14.00 -2.75 1.50
C GLY A 117 13.32 -3.28 2.77
N ILE A 118 12.13 -2.77 3.08
CA ILE A 118 11.23 -3.37 4.07
C ILE A 118 9.90 -3.70 3.41
N LEU A 119 9.51 -4.96 3.51
CA LEU A 119 8.25 -5.49 2.98
C LEU A 119 7.40 -6.06 4.13
N GLY A 120 6.14 -5.72 4.18
CA GLY A 120 5.20 -6.30 5.16
C GLY A 120 3.86 -5.56 5.20
N PRO A 121 2.84 -6.12 5.86
CA PRO A 121 1.50 -5.51 5.95
C PRO A 121 1.52 -4.15 6.64
N ASN A 122 0.43 -3.41 6.49
CA ASN A 122 0.22 -2.16 7.22
C ASN A 122 -0.04 -2.42 8.72
N GLY A 123 0.35 -1.48 9.59
CA GLY A 123 0.15 -1.59 11.03
C GLY A 123 1.11 -2.53 11.78
N ILE A 124 2.18 -3.03 11.14
CA ILE A 124 3.18 -3.95 11.71
C ILE A 124 4.37 -3.22 12.38
N GLY A 125 4.33 -1.89 12.42
CA GLY A 125 5.39 -1.12 13.09
C GLY A 125 6.58 -0.75 12.20
N LYS A 126 6.49 -0.83 10.86
CA LYS A 126 7.54 -0.37 9.94
C LYS A 126 7.94 1.08 10.23
N THR A 127 6.98 1.98 10.31
CA THR A 127 7.23 3.40 10.64
C THR A 127 7.80 3.60 12.05
N THR A 128 7.45 2.73 13.00
CA THR A 128 8.02 2.74 14.36
C THR A 128 9.52 2.40 14.33
N ALA A 129 9.90 1.32 13.61
CA ALA A 129 11.30 0.95 13.42
C ALA A 129 12.14 2.11 12.88
N ILE A 130 11.59 2.80 11.90
CA ILE A 130 12.21 3.93 11.24
C ILE A 130 12.41 5.12 12.17
N ARG A 131 11.39 5.49 12.93
CA ARG A 131 11.50 6.58 13.90
C ARG A 131 12.60 6.32 14.92
N MET A 132 12.84 5.06 15.26
CA MET A 132 13.97 4.68 16.13
C MET A 132 15.30 4.83 15.40
N LEU A 133 15.43 4.36 14.16
CA LEU A 133 16.64 4.53 13.36
C LEU A 133 16.93 6.00 13.02
N ALA A 134 15.90 6.82 12.91
CA ALA A 134 16.04 8.27 12.71
C ALA A 134 16.36 9.05 13.99
N GLY A 135 16.44 8.39 15.15
CA GLY A 135 16.67 9.06 16.44
C GLY A 135 15.47 9.86 16.96
N GLU A 136 14.30 9.78 16.29
CA GLU A 136 13.07 10.46 16.73
C GLU A 136 12.44 9.77 17.96
N MET A 137 12.80 8.52 18.21
CA MET A 137 12.32 7.70 19.30
C MET A 137 13.43 6.79 19.81
N ILE A 138 13.67 6.76 21.12
CA ILE A 138 14.62 5.83 21.74
C ILE A 138 13.91 4.49 21.96
N PRO A 139 14.48 3.35 21.50
CA PRO A 139 13.96 2.02 21.83
C PRO A 139 13.93 1.81 23.33
N ASN A 140 12.81 1.29 23.88
CA ASN A 140 12.70 1.06 25.33
C ASN A 140 12.95 -0.39 25.75
N LEU A 141 13.34 -1.26 24.83
CA LEU A 141 13.66 -2.67 25.08
C LEU A 141 12.56 -3.42 25.87
N GLY A 142 11.29 -3.03 25.65
CA GLY A 142 10.13 -3.60 26.33
C GLY A 142 9.80 -2.98 27.70
N VAL A 143 10.64 -2.10 28.22
CA VAL A 143 10.43 -1.40 29.51
C VAL A 143 9.67 -0.10 29.24
N TYR A 144 8.35 -0.15 29.31
CA TYR A 144 7.46 0.96 28.93
C TYR A 144 7.15 1.93 30.09
N ASP A 145 7.49 1.56 31.33
CA ASP A 145 7.24 2.31 32.55
C ASP A 145 8.45 3.10 33.07
N ALA A 146 9.53 3.12 32.30
CA ALA A 146 10.73 3.89 32.57
C ALA A 146 11.14 4.75 31.35
N GLU A 147 11.88 5.85 31.59
CA GLU A 147 12.45 6.63 30.49
C GLU A 147 13.53 5.79 29.78
N PRO A 148 13.43 5.61 28.44
CA PRO A 148 14.43 4.88 27.67
C PRO A 148 15.73 5.66 27.58
N ASP A 149 16.87 4.97 27.60
CA ASP A 149 18.19 5.56 27.47
C ASP A 149 19.06 4.85 26.41
N TRP A 150 19.95 5.61 25.76
CA TRP A 150 20.82 5.10 24.72
C TRP A 150 21.87 4.11 25.21
N GLU A 151 22.32 4.20 26.47
CA GLU A 151 23.34 3.30 27.04
C GLU A 151 22.80 1.85 27.07
N SER A 152 21.58 1.68 27.57
CA SER A 152 20.87 0.38 27.58
C SER A 152 20.64 -0.17 26.17
N VAL A 153 20.27 0.69 25.21
CA VAL A 153 20.06 0.31 23.81
C VAL A 153 21.38 -0.18 23.19
N LEU A 154 22.46 0.57 23.33
CA LEU A 154 23.76 0.18 22.76
C LEU A 154 24.33 -1.10 23.38
N ASP A 155 24.04 -1.34 24.67
CA ASP A 155 24.41 -2.60 25.33
C ASP A 155 23.60 -3.79 24.79
N ALA A 156 22.30 -3.62 24.52
CA ALA A 156 21.44 -4.67 23.97
C ALA A 156 21.85 -5.05 22.54
N TYR A 157 22.26 -4.08 21.71
CA TYR A 157 22.68 -4.32 20.32
C TYR A 157 24.19 -4.54 20.17
N ARG A 158 24.93 -4.78 21.28
CA ARG A 158 26.38 -4.99 21.25
C ARG A 158 26.77 -6.19 20.40
N GLY A 159 27.65 -5.95 19.41
CA GLY A 159 28.15 -6.97 18.49
C GLY A 159 27.23 -7.27 17.31
N THR A 160 26.15 -6.53 17.14
CA THR A 160 25.31 -6.57 15.94
C THR A 160 25.71 -5.49 14.94
N GLU A 161 25.26 -5.61 13.69
CA GLU A 161 25.48 -4.60 12.64
C GLU A 161 24.83 -3.24 12.98
N LEU A 162 23.78 -3.25 13.80
CA LEU A 162 23.08 -2.04 14.27
C LEU A 162 23.87 -1.23 15.28
N GLN A 163 24.86 -1.81 16.00
CA GLN A 163 25.55 -1.13 17.10
C GLN A 163 26.20 0.17 16.65
N ASP A 164 26.99 0.13 15.59
CA ASP A 164 27.74 1.30 15.11
C ASP A 164 26.80 2.39 14.59
N PHE A 165 25.74 1.99 13.89
CA PHE A 165 24.73 2.92 13.39
C PHE A 165 23.97 3.62 14.54
N LEU A 166 23.46 2.86 15.51
CA LEU A 166 22.75 3.40 16.68
C LEU A 166 23.66 4.27 17.57
N SER A 167 24.96 3.94 17.66
CA SER A 167 25.94 4.81 18.32
C SER A 167 26.03 6.16 17.63
N GLY A 168 26.17 6.17 16.31
CA GLY A 168 26.19 7.41 15.54
C GLY A 168 24.92 8.24 15.67
N VAL A 169 23.76 7.57 15.69
CA VAL A 169 22.46 8.23 15.93
C VAL A 169 22.41 8.83 17.34
N SER A 170 22.83 8.09 18.38
CA SER A 170 22.82 8.55 19.77
C SER A 170 23.74 9.74 20.02
N GLU A 171 24.85 9.82 19.30
CA GLU A 171 25.83 10.91 19.36
C GLU A 171 25.44 12.11 18.47
N GLY A 172 24.41 11.96 17.62
CA GLY A 172 24.03 12.96 16.63
C GLY A 172 25.06 13.13 15.50
N SER A 173 25.91 12.13 15.27
CA SER A 173 26.92 12.11 14.22
C SER A 173 26.40 11.56 12.89
N VAL A 174 25.23 10.90 12.88
CA VAL A 174 24.53 10.45 11.68
C VAL A 174 23.43 11.44 11.32
N SER A 175 23.55 12.07 10.16
CA SER A 175 22.52 12.94 9.60
C SER A 175 21.45 12.12 8.87
N VAL A 176 20.17 12.45 9.11
CA VAL A 176 19.04 11.70 8.56
C VAL A 176 18.17 12.60 7.69
N SER A 177 17.90 12.16 6.47
CA SER A 177 16.87 12.76 5.60
C SER A 177 15.69 11.81 5.43
N ARG A 178 14.47 12.34 5.56
CA ARG A 178 13.26 11.53 5.54
C ARG A 178 12.22 12.04 4.56
N LYS A 179 11.70 11.16 3.70
CA LYS A 179 10.47 11.36 2.94
C LYS A 179 9.30 10.74 3.74
N PRO A 180 8.31 11.56 4.16
CA PRO A 180 7.18 11.04 4.93
C PRO A 180 6.21 10.21 4.06
N GLN A 181 5.44 9.31 4.68
CA GLN A 181 4.41 8.51 4.02
C GLN A 181 3.28 9.40 3.44
N TYR A 182 2.73 10.31 4.23
CA TYR A 182 1.62 11.17 3.86
C TYR A 182 2.13 12.51 3.32
N VAL A 183 2.24 12.61 1.98
CA VAL A 183 2.70 13.84 1.31
C VAL A 183 1.63 14.92 1.26
N ASP A 184 0.37 14.57 1.32
CA ASP A 184 -0.80 15.45 1.41
C ASP A 184 -0.79 16.37 2.64
N ARG A 185 0.04 16.07 3.64
CA ARG A 185 0.26 16.93 4.82
C ARG A 185 1.40 17.93 4.68
N ILE A 186 2.11 17.93 3.55
CA ILE A 186 3.19 18.89 3.31
C ILE A 186 2.64 20.31 3.21
N PRO A 187 1.50 20.57 2.50
CA PRO A 187 0.87 21.88 2.46
C PRO A 187 0.56 22.44 3.85
N ASP A 188 0.12 21.62 4.80
CA ASP A 188 -0.16 22.05 6.19
C ASP A 188 1.06 22.62 6.93
N ARG A 189 2.28 22.34 6.43
CA ARG A 189 3.54 22.67 7.11
C ARG A 189 4.42 23.65 6.36
N PHE A 190 4.17 23.86 5.09
CA PHE A 190 4.96 24.74 4.25
C PHE A 190 4.06 25.57 3.34
N ASP A 191 4.07 26.88 3.55
CA ASP A 191 3.33 27.88 2.78
C ASP A 191 4.30 28.59 1.82
N GLY A 192 4.37 28.12 0.57
CA GLY A 192 5.29 28.63 -0.45
C GLY A 192 5.18 27.86 -1.77
N ASN A 193 6.08 28.13 -2.69
CA ASN A 193 6.13 27.43 -3.97
C ASN A 193 7.15 26.27 -3.96
N THR A 194 7.08 25.44 -4.97
CA THR A 194 7.95 24.26 -5.14
C THR A 194 9.43 24.64 -5.16
N ARG A 195 9.77 25.73 -5.85
CA ARG A 195 11.15 26.23 -5.96
C ARG A 195 11.73 26.58 -4.59
N GLU A 196 10.97 27.36 -3.79
CA GLU A 196 11.40 27.77 -2.46
C GLU A 196 11.65 26.57 -1.54
N LEU A 197 10.78 25.57 -1.59
CA LEU A 197 10.95 24.33 -0.83
C LEU A 197 12.23 23.59 -1.25
N LEU A 198 12.42 23.38 -2.55
CA LEU A 198 13.52 22.57 -3.08
C LEU A 198 14.87 23.30 -2.97
N GLU A 199 14.93 24.62 -3.21
CA GLU A 199 16.14 25.42 -2.99
C GLU A 199 16.52 25.45 -1.50
N GLY A 200 15.53 25.51 -0.60
CA GLY A 200 15.77 25.47 0.85
C GLY A 200 16.28 24.11 1.37
N THR A 201 16.07 23.03 0.61
CA THR A 201 16.55 21.68 0.96
C THR A 201 17.81 21.26 0.18
N ASN A 202 18.26 22.05 -0.81
CA ASN A 202 19.37 21.70 -1.70
C ASN A 202 20.74 21.91 -1.04
N GLU A 203 21.10 21.05 -0.11
CA GLU A 203 22.39 21.07 0.60
C GLU A 203 23.52 20.47 -0.23
N ARG A 204 23.20 19.52 -1.13
CA ARG A 204 24.15 18.81 -2.00
C ARG A 204 24.48 19.57 -3.30
N GLY A 205 23.68 20.56 -3.69
CA GLY A 205 23.84 21.25 -4.97
C GLY A 205 23.48 20.42 -6.20
N VAL A 206 22.65 19.39 -6.05
CA VAL A 206 22.26 18.43 -7.12
C VAL A 206 20.85 18.66 -7.66
N LEU A 207 20.20 19.75 -7.28
CA LEU A 207 18.79 20.01 -7.54
C LEU A 207 18.43 19.94 -9.03
N ASP A 208 19.25 20.51 -9.91
CA ASP A 208 18.96 20.54 -11.35
C ASP A 208 18.81 19.13 -11.94
N GLY A 209 19.72 18.21 -11.57
CA GLY A 209 19.64 16.81 -11.99
C GLY A 209 18.44 16.07 -11.43
N ILE A 210 18.06 16.35 -10.17
CA ILE A 210 16.86 15.79 -9.54
C ILE A 210 15.58 16.28 -10.23
N VAL A 211 15.50 17.60 -10.51
CA VAL A 211 14.37 18.23 -11.19
C VAL A 211 14.17 17.64 -12.59
N GLU A 212 15.24 17.42 -13.34
CA GLU A 212 15.21 16.77 -14.65
C GLU A 212 14.77 15.31 -14.53
N ALA A 213 15.39 14.52 -13.65
CA ALA A 213 15.10 13.10 -13.48
C ALA A 213 13.66 12.82 -13.06
N LEU A 214 13.08 13.64 -12.20
CA LEU A 214 11.70 13.52 -11.73
C LEU A 214 10.69 14.35 -12.53
N SER A 215 11.12 15.04 -13.60
CA SER A 215 10.26 15.89 -14.43
C SER A 215 9.42 16.91 -13.61
N ILE A 216 10.07 17.58 -12.64
CA ILE A 216 9.43 18.58 -11.75
C ILE A 216 9.47 19.99 -12.37
N GLY A 217 10.23 20.20 -13.44
CA GLY A 217 10.41 21.51 -14.09
C GLY A 217 9.13 22.33 -14.28
N PRO A 218 8.04 21.75 -14.83
CA PRO A 218 6.78 22.46 -15.07
C PRO A 218 6.10 23.03 -13.81
N VAL A 219 6.33 22.43 -12.64
CA VAL A 219 5.66 22.80 -11.39
C VAL A 219 6.54 23.60 -10.42
N MET A 220 7.75 23.97 -10.83
CA MET A 220 8.70 24.67 -9.96
C MET A 220 8.17 26.01 -9.41
N ASP A 221 7.36 26.71 -10.17
CA ASP A 221 6.82 28.02 -9.78
C ASP A 221 5.37 27.93 -9.24
N GLN A 222 4.81 26.72 -9.13
CA GLN A 222 3.48 26.50 -8.55
C GLN A 222 3.52 26.48 -7.02
N ALA A 223 2.44 26.93 -6.39
CA ALA A 223 2.26 26.78 -4.94
C ALA A 223 2.12 25.30 -4.56
N ILE A 224 2.64 24.93 -3.38
CA ILE A 224 2.60 23.54 -2.90
C ILE A 224 1.15 23.04 -2.75
N ASP A 225 0.22 23.92 -2.39
CA ASP A 225 -1.21 23.61 -2.24
C ASP A 225 -1.91 23.29 -3.57
N ASP A 226 -1.36 23.75 -4.69
CA ASP A 226 -1.93 23.55 -6.03
C ASP A 226 -1.40 22.28 -6.72
N LEU A 227 -0.44 21.57 -6.09
CA LEU A 227 0.15 20.39 -6.68
C LEU A 227 -0.79 19.17 -6.59
N SER A 228 -0.85 18.41 -7.67
CA SER A 228 -1.46 17.07 -7.64
C SER A 228 -0.69 16.12 -6.73
N GLY A 229 -1.33 15.03 -6.27
CA GLY A 229 -0.68 14.03 -5.42
C GLY A 229 0.61 13.45 -6.01
N GLY A 230 0.65 13.22 -7.34
CA GLY A 230 1.85 12.73 -8.02
C GLY A 230 2.98 13.76 -8.12
N GLU A 231 2.65 15.04 -8.32
CA GLU A 231 3.61 16.14 -8.31
C GLU A 231 4.18 16.34 -6.91
N LEU A 232 3.32 16.37 -5.90
CA LEU A 232 3.70 16.50 -4.50
C LEU A 232 4.59 15.32 -4.04
N GLN A 233 4.29 14.10 -4.49
CA GLN A 233 5.11 12.92 -4.23
C GLN A 233 6.53 13.06 -4.81
N ARG A 234 6.64 13.50 -6.08
CA ARG A 234 7.94 13.73 -6.74
C ARG A 234 8.72 14.86 -6.06
N VAL A 235 8.05 15.94 -5.67
CA VAL A 235 8.64 17.06 -4.91
C VAL A 235 9.14 16.57 -3.53
N ALA A 236 8.38 15.72 -2.84
CA ALA A 236 8.80 15.16 -1.55
C ALA A 236 10.03 14.25 -1.67
N ILE A 237 10.10 13.44 -2.73
CA ILE A 237 11.30 12.63 -3.05
C ILE A 237 12.48 13.55 -3.33
N ALA A 238 12.30 14.58 -4.17
CA ALA A 238 13.34 15.55 -4.51
C ALA A 238 13.87 16.28 -3.27
N ALA A 239 12.99 16.77 -2.41
CA ALA A 239 13.36 17.45 -1.17
C ALA A 239 14.15 16.55 -0.22
N CYS A 240 13.81 15.25 -0.15
CA CYS A 240 14.53 14.28 0.63
C CYS A 240 15.95 14.04 0.10
N LEU A 241 16.09 13.81 -1.21
CA LEU A 241 17.36 13.46 -1.84
C LEU A 241 18.31 14.66 -2.05
N ALA A 242 17.80 15.88 -2.06
CA ALA A 242 18.59 17.09 -2.19
C ALA A 242 19.36 17.45 -0.91
N ARG A 243 18.96 16.92 0.25
CA ARG A 243 19.67 17.11 1.52
C ARG A 243 20.98 16.32 1.56
N ASP A 244 21.96 16.84 2.27
CA ASP A 244 23.19 16.11 2.56
C ASP A 244 23.02 15.29 3.84
N ALA A 245 22.81 14.00 3.65
CA ALA A 245 22.54 13.07 4.74
C ALA A 245 23.33 11.76 4.58
N ASP A 246 23.68 11.17 5.71
CA ASP A 246 24.35 9.86 5.79
C ASP A 246 23.33 8.72 5.62
N PHE A 247 22.08 8.98 6.06
CA PHE A 247 21.02 8.01 6.03
C PHE A 247 19.73 8.62 5.42
N TYR A 248 19.27 8.01 4.33
CA TYR A 248 18.03 8.37 3.66
C TYR A 248 16.94 7.37 3.98
N PHE A 249 15.80 7.90 4.38
CA PHE A 249 14.64 7.10 4.65
C PHE A 249 13.44 7.52 3.79
N LEU A 250 12.88 6.56 3.04
CA LEU A 250 11.73 6.80 2.17
C LEU A 250 10.58 5.84 2.51
N ASP A 251 9.48 6.42 2.94
CA ASP A 251 8.26 5.69 3.27
C ASP A 251 7.29 5.79 2.09
N GLU A 252 7.11 4.69 1.36
CA GLU A 252 6.25 4.56 0.19
C GLU A 252 6.54 5.61 -0.90
N ILE A 253 7.38 5.27 -1.88
CA ILE A 253 7.73 6.17 -2.99
C ILE A 253 6.74 6.08 -4.16
N THR A 254 6.00 4.97 -4.29
CA THR A 254 5.17 4.65 -5.46
C THR A 254 3.76 5.23 -5.48
N PRO A 255 3.08 5.58 -4.36
CA PRO A 255 1.74 6.15 -4.41
C PRO A 255 1.66 7.36 -5.35
N TYR A 256 0.57 7.47 -6.10
CA TYR A 256 0.28 8.53 -7.07
C TYR A 256 1.20 8.60 -8.29
N LEU A 257 2.25 7.78 -8.36
CA LEU A 257 3.17 7.75 -9.51
C LEU A 257 2.76 6.68 -10.51
N ASP A 258 2.79 7.05 -11.79
CA ASP A 258 2.74 6.06 -12.86
C ASP A 258 4.04 5.26 -12.95
N ILE A 259 4.03 4.19 -13.72
CA ILE A 259 5.17 3.27 -13.81
C ILE A 259 6.45 3.96 -14.28
N GLY A 260 6.36 4.86 -15.27
CA GLY A 260 7.51 5.62 -15.75
C GLY A 260 8.13 6.47 -14.65
N GLN A 261 7.28 7.15 -13.88
CA GLN A 261 7.69 7.98 -12.75
C GLN A 261 8.26 7.13 -11.59
N ARG A 262 7.67 5.95 -11.28
CA ARG A 262 8.21 4.99 -10.30
C ARG A 262 9.61 4.53 -10.67
N MET A 263 9.82 4.20 -11.95
CA MET A 263 11.13 3.80 -12.47
C MET A 263 12.17 4.92 -12.44
N ALA A 264 11.75 6.14 -12.78
CA ALA A 264 12.62 7.32 -12.69
C ALA A 264 13.04 7.58 -11.23
N ALA A 265 12.10 7.54 -10.29
CA ALA A 265 12.38 7.64 -8.87
C ALA A 265 13.35 6.54 -8.40
N ALA A 266 13.09 5.27 -8.74
CA ALA A 266 13.95 4.15 -8.35
C ALA A 266 15.38 4.30 -8.88
N ARG A 267 15.56 4.76 -10.14
CA ARG A 267 16.89 5.04 -10.71
C ARG A 267 17.59 6.16 -9.94
N LEU A 268 16.90 7.27 -9.71
CA LEU A 268 17.46 8.41 -8.97
C LEU A 268 17.92 8.04 -7.55
N LEU A 269 17.14 7.18 -6.84
CA LEU A 269 17.52 6.68 -5.53
C LEU A 269 18.85 5.90 -5.60
N ARG A 270 19.02 5.02 -6.57
CA ARG A 270 20.27 4.28 -6.77
C ARG A 270 21.42 5.20 -7.14
N ASP A 271 21.22 6.12 -8.08
CA ASP A 271 22.25 7.09 -8.49
C ASP A 271 22.70 7.94 -7.29
N THR A 272 21.82 8.24 -6.34
CA THR A 272 22.15 8.98 -5.12
C THR A 272 23.14 8.24 -4.21
N LEU A 273 23.12 6.89 -4.20
CA LEU A 273 24.06 6.06 -3.43
C LEU A 273 25.38 5.81 -4.17
N GLU A 274 25.35 5.83 -5.51
CA GLU A 274 26.54 5.60 -6.34
C GLU A 274 27.44 6.85 -6.46
N ASP A 275 27.03 7.98 -5.87
CA ASP A 275 27.79 9.24 -5.87
C ASP A 275 29.05 9.09 -5.00
N ASP A 276 30.22 9.13 -5.63
CA ASP A 276 31.51 8.49 -5.31
C ASP A 276 32.18 8.83 -3.96
N ASP A 277 31.69 9.74 -3.13
CA ASP A 277 32.46 10.26 -1.99
C ASP A 277 31.79 10.15 -0.60
N ALA A 278 30.57 9.61 -0.51
CA ALA A 278 29.87 9.55 0.76
C ALA A 278 29.41 8.13 1.11
N ASP A 279 29.66 7.74 2.34
CA ASP A 279 29.25 6.46 2.93
C ASP A 279 27.76 6.54 3.31
N ARG A 280 26.90 6.62 2.28
CA ARG A 280 25.45 6.79 2.42
C ARG A 280 24.74 5.44 2.51
N SER A 281 23.69 5.38 3.27
CA SER A 281 22.77 4.24 3.32
C SER A 281 21.31 4.68 3.09
N MET A 282 20.51 3.77 2.58
CA MET A 282 19.11 4.05 2.26
C MET A 282 18.18 2.93 2.71
N LEU A 283 17.08 3.30 3.35
CA LEU A 283 16.04 2.37 3.76
C LEU A 283 14.72 2.79 3.10
N VAL A 284 14.08 1.83 2.41
CA VAL A 284 12.86 2.08 1.66
C VAL A 284 11.77 1.11 2.11
N VAL A 285 10.64 1.65 2.54
CA VAL A 285 9.40 0.86 2.74
C VAL A 285 8.59 0.92 1.48
N GLU A 286 8.25 -0.22 0.93
CA GLU A 286 7.47 -0.30 -0.32
C GLU A 286 6.52 -1.49 -0.35
N HIS A 287 5.40 -1.27 -1.05
CA HIS A 287 4.39 -2.29 -1.34
C HIS A 287 4.37 -2.69 -2.82
N ASP A 288 5.07 -1.98 -3.68
CA ASP A 288 5.26 -2.36 -5.07
C ASP A 288 6.43 -3.34 -5.18
N LEU A 289 6.12 -4.62 -5.39
CA LEU A 289 7.12 -5.68 -5.47
C LEU A 289 8.03 -5.54 -6.68
N ALA A 290 7.56 -4.91 -7.77
CA ALA A 290 8.35 -4.66 -8.97
C ALA A 290 9.44 -3.63 -8.68
N ILE A 291 9.06 -2.57 -7.98
CA ILE A 291 10.00 -1.52 -7.58
C ILE A 291 10.98 -2.03 -6.53
N LEU A 292 10.54 -2.82 -5.55
CA LEU A 292 11.45 -3.46 -4.58
C LEU A 292 12.47 -4.37 -5.26
N ASP A 293 12.05 -5.20 -6.24
CA ASP A 293 12.94 -6.07 -7.01
C ASP A 293 14.02 -5.28 -7.79
N LEU A 294 13.67 -4.09 -8.24
CA LEU A 294 14.57 -3.22 -8.99
C LEU A 294 15.51 -2.43 -8.10
N LEU A 295 14.98 -1.91 -7.00
CA LEU A 295 15.62 -0.90 -6.18
C LEU A 295 16.48 -1.49 -5.07
N ALA A 296 15.96 -2.49 -4.33
CA ALA A 296 16.62 -2.99 -3.13
C ALA A 296 17.78 -3.95 -3.45
N ASP A 297 18.82 -3.92 -2.62
CA ASP A 297 19.92 -4.87 -2.62
C ASP A 297 19.67 -5.99 -1.61
N THR A 298 19.15 -5.63 -0.42
CA THR A 298 18.70 -6.55 0.63
C THR A 298 17.27 -6.22 1.06
N LEU A 299 16.60 -7.17 1.69
CA LEU A 299 15.19 -7.04 2.11
C LEU A 299 14.98 -7.59 3.52
N HIS A 300 14.34 -6.80 4.37
CA HIS A 300 13.73 -7.28 5.60
C HIS A 300 12.25 -7.54 5.39
N VAL A 301 11.76 -8.67 5.88
CA VAL A 301 10.33 -8.98 5.92
C VAL A 301 9.80 -8.60 7.29
N ALA A 302 8.80 -7.73 7.32
CA ALA A 302 8.07 -7.40 8.54
C ALA A 302 6.78 -8.23 8.59
N TYR A 303 6.54 -8.94 9.70
CA TYR A 303 5.37 -9.78 9.88
C TYR A 303 4.83 -9.67 11.31
N GLY A 304 3.65 -10.20 11.56
CA GLY A 304 3.00 -10.18 12.88
C GLY A 304 1.51 -9.94 12.75
N GLN A 305 0.93 -9.37 13.79
CA GLN A 305 -0.48 -9.01 13.83
C GLN A 305 -0.65 -7.49 13.95
N PRO A 306 -1.28 -6.82 12.98
CA PRO A 306 -1.49 -5.38 13.01
C PRO A 306 -2.10 -4.91 14.33
N GLY A 307 -1.52 -3.87 14.91
CA GLY A 307 -1.97 -3.31 16.20
C GLY A 307 -1.53 -4.09 17.45
N ALA A 308 -1.04 -5.34 17.32
CA ALA A 308 -0.63 -6.17 18.44
C ALA A 308 0.88 -6.31 18.55
N TYR A 309 1.50 -6.87 17.54
CA TYR A 309 2.95 -6.99 17.48
C TYR A 309 3.46 -7.02 16.04
N GLY A 310 4.71 -6.62 15.87
CA GLY A 310 5.44 -6.77 14.62
C GLY A 310 6.84 -7.31 14.87
N VAL A 311 7.34 -8.04 13.90
CA VAL A 311 8.69 -8.61 13.88
C VAL A 311 9.38 -8.22 12.60
N VAL A 312 10.59 -7.73 12.68
CA VAL A 312 11.46 -7.47 11.52
C VAL A 312 12.48 -8.60 11.44
N THR A 313 12.51 -9.33 10.32
CA THR A 313 13.45 -10.45 10.11
C THR A 313 14.88 -9.95 9.96
N ASP A 314 15.83 -10.87 10.01
CA ASP A 314 17.18 -10.64 9.50
C ASP A 314 17.15 -10.31 7.98
N PRO A 315 18.21 -9.66 7.45
CA PRO A 315 18.29 -9.29 6.04
C PRO A 315 18.29 -10.55 5.15
N LYS A 316 17.51 -10.48 4.07
CA LYS A 316 17.37 -11.54 3.06
C LYS A 316 17.76 -11.00 1.69
N SER A 317 18.16 -11.88 0.77
CA SER A 317 18.20 -11.46 -0.64
C SER A 317 16.79 -11.09 -1.10
N VAL A 318 16.65 -10.03 -1.90
CA VAL A 318 15.36 -9.49 -2.33
C VAL A 318 14.45 -10.58 -2.93
N ARG A 319 15.01 -11.44 -3.81
CA ARG A 319 14.26 -12.55 -4.41
C ARG A 319 13.71 -13.52 -3.36
N ASN A 320 14.54 -13.94 -2.41
CA ASN A 320 14.11 -14.90 -1.39
C ASN A 320 13.09 -14.26 -0.44
N GLY A 321 13.37 -13.05 0.05
CA GLY A 321 12.45 -12.35 0.96
C GLY A 321 11.07 -12.14 0.34
N ILE A 322 10.99 -11.69 -0.93
CA ILE A 322 9.70 -11.55 -1.61
C ILE A 322 9.02 -12.92 -1.80
N ASN A 323 9.76 -13.94 -2.23
CA ASN A 323 9.17 -15.26 -2.47
C ASN A 323 8.69 -15.93 -1.17
N GLU A 324 9.43 -15.81 -0.07
CA GLU A 324 9.01 -16.29 1.26
C GLU A 324 7.79 -15.52 1.77
N TYR A 325 7.78 -14.20 1.61
CA TYR A 325 6.62 -13.38 1.96
C TYR A 325 5.36 -13.81 1.20
N LEU A 326 5.47 -14.02 -0.11
CA LEU A 326 4.35 -14.48 -0.95
C LEU A 326 3.93 -15.92 -0.62
N ALA A 327 4.89 -16.81 -0.36
CA ALA A 327 4.59 -18.17 0.09
C ALA A 327 3.94 -18.24 1.48
N GLY A 328 4.01 -17.16 2.26
CA GLY A 328 3.47 -17.11 3.62
C GLY A 328 4.28 -17.91 4.63
N TYR A 329 5.52 -18.28 4.30
CA TYR A 329 6.41 -19.03 5.17
C TYR A 329 7.86 -18.51 5.07
N LEU A 330 8.44 -18.18 6.20
CA LEU A 330 9.79 -17.69 6.34
C LEU A 330 10.72 -18.85 6.70
N ASP A 331 11.60 -19.23 5.76
CA ASP A 331 12.43 -20.44 5.87
C ASP A 331 13.42 -20.35 7.04
N ASN A 332 14.12 -19.22 7.20
CA ASN A 332 15.14 -19.05 8.23
C ASN A 332 14.54 -18.97 9.64
N GLU A 333 13.44 -18.27 9.78
CA GLU A 333 12.70 -18.09 11.02
C GLU A 333 11.82 -19.30 11.36
N ASN A 334 11.69 -20.28 10.44
CA ASN A 334 10.79 -21.42 10.54
C ASN A 334 9.35 -21.02 10.90
N MET A 335 8.89 -19.87 10.35
CA MET A 335 7.66 -19.22 10.75
C MET A 335 6.64 -19.19 9.61
N ARG A 336 5.41 -19.63 9.90
CA ARG A 336 4.27 -19.41 9.00
C ARG A 336 3.59 -18.10 9.34
N ILE A 337 3.73 -17.13 8.43
CA ILE A 337 3.16 -15.76 8.58
C ILE A 337 1.75 -15.64 8.00
N ARG A 338 1.33 -16.62 7.16
CA ARG A 338 0.02 -16.66 6.54
C ARG A 338 -0.40 -18.10 6.24
N PRO A 339 -1.69 -18.47 6.45
CA PRO A 339 -2.17 -19.82 6.20
C PRO A 339 -2.11 -20.22 4.72
N GLU A 340 -2.39 -19.28 3.82
CA GLU A 340 -2.42 -19.48 2.37
C GLU A 340 -1.31 -18.69 1.68
N ALA A 341 -0.70 -19.27 0.65
CA ALA A 341 0.25 -18.58 -0.19
C ALA A 341 -0.48 -17.56 -1.09
N ILE A 342 0.19 -16.46 -1.42
CA ILE A 342 -0.24 -15.59 -2.52
C ILE A 342 0.30 -16.21 -3.80
N GLU A 343 -0.58 -16.79 -4.58
CA GLU A 343 -0.25 -17.44 -5.86
C GLU A 343 -0.59 -16.51 -7.01
N PHE A 344 0.30 -16.44 -7.98
CA PHE A 344 0.06 -15.76 -9.25
C PHE A 344 -0.36 -16.84 -10.26
N GLU A 345 -1.64 -17.24 -10.19
CA GLU A 345 -2.18 -18.19 -11.14
C GLU A 345 -2.21 -17.55 -12.53
N GLU A 346 -1.65 -18.26 -13.50
CA GLU A 346 -1.86 -17.91 -14.90
C GLU A 346 -3.30 -18.27 -15.24
N HIS A 347 -4.15 -17.26 -15.35
CA HIS A 347 -5.47 -17.50 -15.91
C HIS A 347 -5.29 -17.80 -17.41
N ALA A 348 -5.81 -18.96 -17.84
CA ALA A 348 -5.91 -19.22 -19.27
C ALA A 348 -6.70 -18.05 -19.89
N PRO A 349 -6.15 -17.37 -20.91
CA PRO A 349 -6.86 -16.26 -21.53
C PRO A 349 -8.22 -16.79 -21.97
N ARG A 350 -9.29 -16.15 -21.48
CA ARG A 350 -10.64 -16.46 -21.97
C ARG A 350 -10.62 -16.27 -23.48
N THR A 351 -11.30 -17.16 -24.21
CA THR A 351 -11.45 -17.00 -25.66
C THR A 351 -12.43 -15.85 -25.94
N VAL A 352 -12.05 -14.65 -25.51
CA VAL A 352 -12.85 -13.40 -25.61
C VAL A 352 -13.11 -13.05 -27.09
N SER A 353 -12.30 -13.59 -28.01
CA SER A 353 -12.48 -13.35 -29.47
C SER A 353 -13.84 -13.78 -30.03
N ARG A 354 -14.65 -14.53 -29.27
CA ARG A 354 -15.99 -15.00 -29.68
C ARG A 354 -17.13 -14.42 -28.86
N ALA A 355 -16.85 -13.60 -27.83
CA ALA A 355 -17.89 -12.93 -27.08
C ALA A 355 -18.56 -11.83 -27.91
N ASP A 356 -19.85 -11.60 -27.67
CA ASP A 356 -20.61 -10.55 -28.35
C ASP A 356 -20.11 -9.16 -27.93
N PRO A 357 -20.23 -8.14 -28.79
CA PRO A 357 -19.93 -6.77 -28.43
C PRO A 357 -20.90 -6.24 -27.36
N LEU A 358 -20.37 -5.73 -26.23
CA LEU A 358 -21.16 -4.96 -25.27
C LEU A 358 -21.21 -3.47 -25.68
N VAL A 359 -20.06 -2.91 -26.03
CA VAL A 359 -19.89 -1.51 -26.45
C VAL A 359 -19.09 -1.46 -27.74
N GLU A 360 -19.64 -0.83 -28.77
CA GLU A 360 -18.91 -0.40 -29.95
C GLU A 360 -18.86 1.12 -29.96
N TYR A 361 -17.66 1.69 -30.01
CA TYR A 361 -17.47 3.14 -30.06
C TYR A 361 -16.62 3.52 -31.27
N PRO A 362 -16.95 4.63 -31.96
CA PRO A 362 -16.20 5.12 -33.12
C PRO A 362 -14.92 5.83 -32.71
N ASP A 363 -14.08 6.19 -33.70
CA ASP A 363 -13.06 7.19 -33.51
C ASP A 363 -13.68 8.46 -33.00
N CYS A 364 -13.14 9.05 -31.93
CA CYS A 364 -13.68 10.26 -31.35
C CYS A 364 -12.61 11.08 -30.62
N THR A 365 -12.93 12.36 -30.40
CA THR A 365 -12.07 13.31 -29.70
C THR A 365 -12.84 13.94 -28.54
N VAL A 366 -12.15 14.07 -27.38
CA VAL A 366 -12.66 14.78 -26.20
C VAL A 366 -11.66 15.88 -25.86
N SER A 367 -12.08 17.14 -25.78
CA SER A 367 -11.21 18.22 -25.35
C SER A 367 -11.86 19.04 -24.23
N TYR A 368 -11.02 19.73 -23.45
CA TYR A 368 -11.45 20.60 -22.36
C TYR A 368 -11.40 22.11 -22.74
N GLY A 369 -11.12 22.44 -24.01
CA GLY A 369 -11.07 23.79 -24.58
C GLY A 369 -10.01 23.97 -25.66
N GLU A 370 -9.97 25.15 -26.35
CA GLU A 370 -9.13 25.39 -27.53
C GLU A 370 -7.60 25.26 -27.32
N ASP A 371 -7.09 25.44 -26.10
CA ASP A 371 -5.67 25.28 -25.73
C ASP A 371 -5.51 24.34 -24.50
N ALA A 372 -6.51 23.53 -24.22
CA ALA A 372 -6.52 22.58 -23.11
C ALA A 372 -6.23 21.16 -23.60
N PHE A 373 -6.09 20.24 -22.64
CA PHE A 373 -5.87 18.82 -22.91
C PHE A 373 -6.92 18.26 -23.88
N SER A 374 -6.47 17.47 -24.87
CA SER A 374 -7.32 16.73 -25.79
C SER A 374 -6.97 15.24 -25.78
N LEU A 375 -7.99 14.39 -25.84
CA LEU A 375 -7.86 12.92 -25.95
C LEU A 375 -8.43 12.48 -27.29
N SER A 376 -7.61 11.86 -28.14
CA SER A 376 -8.06 11.14 -29.32
C SER A 376 -8.23 9.66 -28.98
N VAL A 377 -9.37 9.09 -29.34
CA VAL A 377 -9.73 7.69 -29.07
C VAL A 377 -9.91 6.97 -30.39
N GLU A 378 -9.14 5.90 -30.63
CA GLU A 378 -9.39 5.00 -31.76
C GLU A 378 -10.65 4.17 -31.51
N GLY A 379 -11.51 4.08 -32.50
CA GLY A 379 -12.72 3.27 -32.44
C GLY A 379 -12.44 1.81 -32.11
N GLY A 380 -13.21 1.26 -31.21
CA GLY A 380 -12.96 -0.07 -30.67
C GLY A 380 -14.20 -0.79 -30.18
N VAL A 381 -13.99 -2.00 -29.66
CA VAL A 381 -15.05 -2.88 -29.17
C VAL A 381 -14.69 -3.39 -27.79
N ILE A 382 -15.54 -3.13 -26.79
CA ILE A 382 -15.55 -3.78 -25.49
C ILE A 382 -16.53 -4.93 -25.57
N ARG A 383 -16.14 -6.12 -25.11
CA ARG A 383 -16.92 -7.34 -25.26
C ARG A 383 -17.61 -7.71 -23.95
N GLU A 384 -18.69 -8.46 -24.08
CA GLU A 384 -19.34 -9.06 -22.91
C GLU A 384 -18.38 -10.00 -22.17
N ASN A 385 -18.48 -10.00 -20.85
CA ASN A 385 -17.77 -10.95 -19.95
C ASN A 385 -16.24 -10.86 -20.05
N GLU A 386 -15.68 -9.70 -20.38
CA GLU A 386 -14.24 -9.48 -20.38
C GLU A 386 -13.79 -8.54 -19.27
N VAL A 387 -12.55 -8.69 -18.85
CA VAL A 387 -11.83 -7.70 -18.06
C VAL A 387 -10.85 -6.96 -18.98
N LEU A 388 -11.14 -5.68 -19.24
CA LEU A 388 -10.28 -4.82 -20.05
C LEU A 388 -9.40 -3.96 -19.15
N GLY A 389 -8.09 -4.17 -19.21
CA GLY A 389 -7.10 -3.32 -18.54
C GLY A 389 -6.81 -2.05 -19.33
N ILE A 390 -6.65 -0.93 -18.68
CA ILE A 390 -6.22 0.34 -19.25
C ILE A 390 -4.92 0.76 -18.61
N VAL A 391 -3.87 0.97 -19.41
CA VAL A 391 -2.55 1.38 -18.97
C VAL A 391 -2.05 2.59 -19.74
N GLY A 392 -1.13 3.35 -19.13
CA GLY A 392 -0.52 4.54 -19.72
C GLY A 392 -0.08 5.55 -18.65
N PRO A 393 0.64 6.62 -19.03
CA PRO A 393 1.11 7.67 -18.12
C PRO A 393 -0.01 8.38 -17.37
N ASN A 394 0.33 9.07 -16.29
CA ASN A 394 -0.60 9.98 -15.62
C ASN A 394 -0.89 11.21 -16.49
N GLY A 395 -2.12 11.74 -16.39
CA GLY A 395 -2.53 12.93 -17.17
C GLY A 395 -2.71 12.69 -18.67
N ILE A 396 -2.77 11.41 -19.13
CA ILE A 396 -2.93 11.05 -20.54
C ILE A 396 -4.39 10.83 -20.97
N GLY A 397 -5.36 11.00 -20.03
CA GLY A 397 -6.79 10.90 -20.36
C GLY A 397 -7.47 9.57 -20.06
N LYS A 398 -6.85 8.65 -19.28
CA LYS A 398 -7.48 7.37 -18.90
C LYS A 398 -8.80 7.56 -18.18
N SER A 399 -8.83 8.41 -17.13
CA SER A 399 -10.07 8.74 -16.41
C SER A 399 -11.05 9.54 -17.27
N THR A 400 -10.56 10.34 -18.24
CA THR A 400 -11.40 11.01 -19.25
C THR A 400 -12.17 10.01 -20.10
N PHE A 401 -11.50 8.94 -20.54
CA PHE A 401 -12.15 7.86 -21.28
C PHE A 401 -13.19 7.12 -20.43
N ALA A 402 -12.88 6.83 -19.15
CA ALA A 402 -13.85 6.23 -18.25
C ALA A 402 -15.09 7.12 -18.05
N GLN A 403 -14.90 8.42 -17.88
CA GLN A 403 -15.99 9.40 -17.77
C GLN A 403 -16.78 9.56 -19.08
N LEU A 404 -16.12 9.43 -20.23
CA LEU A 404 -16.79 9.41 -21.53
C LEU A 404 -17.72 8.21 -21.66
N LEU A 405 -17.24 7.00 -21.31
CA LEU A 405 -18.07 5.79 -21.29
C LEU A 405 -19.20 5.89 -20.24
N ALA A 406 -18.91 6.49 -19.09
CA ALA A 406 -19.93 6.71 -18.04
C ALA A 406 -20.97 7.80 -18.40
N GLY A 407 -20.90 8.38 -19.60
CA GLY A 407 -21.81 9.45 -20.04
C GLY A 407 -21.66 10.77 -19.27
N GLN A 408 -20.58 10.94 -18.52
CA GLN A 408 -20.29 12.18 -17.78
C GLN A 408 -19.63 13.26 -18.66
N LEU A 409 -19.02 12.81 -19.77
CA LEU A 409 -18.42 13.66 -20.80
C LEU A 409 -19.00 13.32 -22.18
N ALA A 410 -19.01 14.28 -23.09
CA ALA A 410 -19.41 14.08 -24.47
C ALA A 410 -18.19 14.22 -25.40
N ALA A 411 -18.13 13.40 -26.46
CA ALA A 411 -17.17 13.58 -27.54
C ALA A 411 -17.58 14.78 -28.43
N GLU A 412 -16.59 15.42 -29.09
CA GLU A 412 -16.83 16.60 -29.94
C GLU A 412 -17.36 16.22 -31.31
N ASP A 413 -16.90 15.09 -31.84
CA ASP A 413 -17.05 14.66 -33.23
C ASP A 413 -17.84 13.35 -33.39
N ALA A 414 -18.28 12.75 -32.29
CA ALA A 414 -19.06 11.53 -32.29
C ALA A 414 -20.14 11.54 -31.18
N GLU A 415 -21.26 10.89 -31.46
CA GLU A 415 -22.29 10.63 -30.45
C GLU A 415 -22.09 9.20 -29.93
N ILE A 416 -21.70 9.09 -28.65
CA ILE A 416 -21.56 7.83 -27.94
C ILE A 416 -22.75 7.72 -27.01
N ASP A 417 -23.82 7.07 -27.47
CA ASP A 417 -25.02 6.80 -26.70
C ASP A 417 -24.96 5.35 -26.20
N LEU A 418 -24.60 5.19 -24.93
CA LEU A 418 -24.57 3.88 -24.29
C LEU A 418 -25.84 3.75 -23.45
N GLU A 419 -26.81 2.98 -23.95
CA GLU A 419 -27.97 2.54 -23.16
C GLU A 419 -27.56 1.44 -22.17
N LEU A 420 -26.57 1.70 -21.28
CA LEU A 420 -26.02 0.75 -20.32
C LEU A 420 -26.09 1.31 -18.90
N ASP A 421 -26.39 0.46 -17.95
CA ASP A 421 -26.21 0.75 -16.54
C ASP A 421 -24.72 0.58 -16.20
N ILE A 422 -24.08 1.66 -15.69
CA ILE A 422 -22.64 1.69 -15.40
C ILE A 422 -22.41 1.97 -13.92
N SER A 423 -21.70 1.06 -13.25
CA SER A 423 -21.18 1.29 -11.91
C SER A 423 -19.74 1.80 -11.98
N TYR A 424 -19.48 2.97 -11.39
CA TYR A 424 -18.19 3.64 -11.48
C TYR A 424 -17.55 3.92 -10.11
N LYS A 425 -16.39 3.33 -9.86
CA LYS A 425 -15.50 3.69 -8.77
C LYS A 425 -14.46 4.69 -9.27
N PRO A 426 -14.55 5.99 -8.88
CA PRO A 426 -13.58 7.00 -9.29
C PRO A 426 -12.23 6.85 -8.56
N GLN A 427 -11.19 7.48 -9.09
CA GLN A 427 -9.86 7.54 -8.47
C GLN A 427 -9.90 8.15 -7.06
N TYR A 428 -10.57 9.27 -6.91
CA TYR A 428 -10.74 9.96 -5.63
C TYR A 428 -12.14 9.70 -5.06
N ILE A 429 -12.17 9.22 -3.83
CA ILE A 429 -13.41 8.89 -3.13
C ILE A 429 -13.73 10.00 -2.15
N GLU A 430 -14.66 10.87 -2.52
CA GLU A 430 -15.17 11.92 -1.63
C GLU A 430 -16.19 11.34 -0.66
N ILE A 431 -15.94 11.50 0.64
CA ILE A 431 -16.84 11.07 1.70
C ILE A 431 -17.31 12.27 2.49
N ASP A 432 -18.43 12.85 2.11
CA ASP A 432 -19.03 13.99 2.79
C ASP A 432 -20.00 13.62 3.94
N ARG A 433 -20.29 12.34 4.13
CA ARG A 433 -21.35 11.90 5.05
C ARG A 433 -20.79 11.13 6.24
N LYS A 434 -21.15 11.56 7.45
CA LYS A 434 -21.01 10.75 8.67
C LYS A 434 -22.03 9.61 8.64
N GLN A 435 -21.65 8.51 8.03
CA GLN A 435 -22.46 7.31 7.88
C GLN A 435 -21.58 6.09 8.13
N ARG A 436 -22.14 5.04 8.76
CA ARG A 436 -21.43 3.77 8.96
C ARG A 436 -21.32 3.01 7.64
N VAL A 437 -20.24 2.22 7.52
CA VAL A 437 -19.98 1.38 6.33
C VAL A 437 -21.14 0.42 6.05
N ASP A 438 -21.65 -0.30 7.08
CA ASP A 438 -22.77 -1.23 6.92
C ASP A 438 -24.04 -0.55 6.40
N THR A 439 -24.32 0.65 6.88
CA THR A 439 -25.49 1.42 6.47
C THR A 439 -25.35 1.95 5.04
N PHE A 440 -24.12 2.36 4.66
CA PHE A 440 -23.81 2.79 3.31
C PHE A 440 -23.98 1.63 2.30
N LEU A 441 -23.32 0.48 2.53
CA LEU A 441 -23.38 -0.67 1.62
C LEU A 441 -24.79 -1.27 1.52
N ARG A 442 -25.55 -1.28 2.63
CA ARG A 442 -26.96 -1.71 2.63
C ARG A 442 -27.84 -0.80 1.77
N GLY A 443 -27.46 0.47 1.61
CA GLY A 443 -28.18 1.41 0.74
C GLY A 443 -27.91 1.21 -0.76
N ILE A 444 -26.84 0.48 -1.11
CA ILE A 444 -26.44 0.22 -2.50
C ILE A 444 -27.09 -1.06 -3.04
N THR A 445 -27.14 -2.12 -2.22
CA THR A 445 -27.62 -3.42 -2.70
C THR A 445 -28.55 -4.12 -1.73
N ASP A 446 -29.61 -4.73 -2.26
CA ASP A 446 -30.51 -5.62 -1.52
C ASP A 446 -29.84 -6.96 -1.13
N GLN A 447 -28.70 -7.29 -1.74
CA GLN A 447 -27.95 -8.52 -1.45
C GLN A 447 -27.05 -8.40 -0.21
N PHE A 448 -26.95 -7.22 0.40
CA PHE A 448 -26.13 -7.00 1.59
C PHE A 448 -26.41 -8.03 2.69
N GLY A 449 -25.35 -8.70 3.16
CA GLY A 449 -25.44 -9.74 4.20
C GLY A 449 -25.98 -11.09 3.72
N SER A 450 -26.24 -11.29 2.42
CA SER A 450 -26.47 -12.61 1.86
C SER A 450 -25.19 -13.46 1.93
N SER A 451 -25.33 -14.79 1.91
CA SER A 451 -24.15 -15.68 1.89
C SER A 451 -23.23 -15.39 0.70
N TYR A 452 -23.82 -15.14 -0.47
CA TYR A 452 -23.06 -14.77 -1.67
C TYR A 452 -22.26 -13.48 -1.45
N TRP A 453 -22.91 -12.40 -1.06
CA TRP A 453 -22.27 -11.11 -0.86
C TRP A 453 -21.17 -11.19 0.20
N THR A 454 -21.41 -11.94 1.29
CA THR A 454 -20.44 -12.12 2.36
C THR A 454 -19.20 -12.88 1.86
N THR A 455 -19.39 -13.99 1.12
CA THR A 455 -18.27 -14.84 0.67
C THR A 455 -17.48 -14.23 -0.48
N GLU A 456 -18.17 -13.60 -1.45
CA GLU A 456 -17.52 -13.15 -2.68
C GLU A 456 -17.07 -11.68 -2.65
N ILE A 457 -17.65 -10.85 -1.77
CA ILE A 457 -17.31 -9.42 -1.66
C ILE A 457 -16.74 -9.07 -0.28
N ALA A 458 -17.49 -9.32 0.80
CA ALA A 458 -17.10 -8.82 2.11
C ALA A 458 -15.83 -9.49 2.66
N GLN A 459 -15.74 -10.82 2.60
CA GLN A 459 -14.59 -11.56 3.11
C GLN A 459 -13.29 -11.29 2.32
N PRO A 460 -13.26 -11.38 0.98
CA PRO A 460 -12.06 -11.09 0.21
C PRO A 460 -11.57 -9.65 0.37
N LEU A 461 -12.48 -8.71 0.54
CA LEU A 461 -12.14 -7.30 0.79
C LEU A 461 -11.98 -6.98 2.28
N GLN A 462 -12.02 -7.98 3.18
CA GLN A 462 -11.81 -7.84 4.63
C GLN A 462 -12.68 -6.73 5.27
N LEU A 463 -13.96 -6.64 4.89
CA LEU A 463 -14.84 -5.57 5.34
C LEU A 463 -15.41 -5.80 6.74
N GLU A 464 -15.39 -7.03 7.25
CA GLU A 464 -16.06 -7.42 8.50
C GLU A 464 -15.62 -6.55 9.69
N ARG A 465 -14.32 -6.23 9.75
CA ARG A 465 -13.72 -5.44 10.84
C ARG A 465 -14.08 -3.94 10.81
N ILE A 466 -14.53 -3.44 9.66
CA ILE A 466 -14.79 -2.00 9.45
C ILE A 466 -16.26 -1.65 9.26
N MET A 467 -17.17 -2.65 9.27
CA MET A 467 -18.61 -2.45 9.03
C MET A 467 -19.26 -1.44 9.98
N GLU A 468 -18.79 -1.39 11.22
CA GLU A 468 -19.33 -0.49 12.25
C GLU A 468 -18.67 0.90 12.29
N GLN A 469 -17.55 1.09 11.57
CA GLN A 469 -16.83 2.37 11.53
C GLN A 469 -17.59 3.41 10.70
N GLN A 470 -17.32 4.69 10.99
CA GLN A 470 -17.81 5.79 10.14
C GLN A 470 -16.93 5.87 8.88
N LEU A 471 -17.54 6.18 7.75
CA LEU A 471 -16.80 6.35 6.49
C LEU A 471 -15.70 7.42 6.58
N THR A 472 -15.91 8.45 7.41
CA THR A 472 -14.94 9.54 7.65
C THR A 472 -13.70 9.09 8.42
N ASP A 473 -13.80 8.00 9.17
CA ASP A 473 -12.76 7.54 10.09
C ASP A 473 -11.89 6.44 9.45
N LEU A 474 -12.24 6.01 8.22
CA LEU A 474 -11.53 4.98 7.48
C LEU A 474 -10.15 5.46 7.01
N SER A 475 -9.15 4.60 7.12
CA SER A 475 -7.86 4.76 6.45
C SER A 475 -8.01 4.73 4.92
N GLY A 476 -6.99 5.19 4.17
CA GLY A 476 -7.00 5.18 2.71
C GLY A 476 -7.30 3.79 2.12
N GLY A 477 -6.63 2.75 2.62
CA GLY A 477 -6.85 1.37 2.15
C GLY A 477 -8.22 0.81 2.53
N GLU A 478 -8.75 1.11 3.72
CA GLU A 478 -10.10 0.71 4.12
C GLU A 478 -11.17 1.39 3.25
N ARG A 479 -10.99 2.68 2.99
CA ARG A 479 -11.86 3.45 2.09
C ARG A 479 -11.87 2.88 0.69
N GLN A 480 -10.71 2.50 0.18
CA GLN A 480 -10.54 1.88 -1.12
C GLN A 480 -11.30 0.55 -1.22
N ARG A 481 -11.15 -0.34 -0.22
CA ARG A 481 -11.86 -1.62 -0.18
C ARG A 481 -13.38 -1.46 -0.11
N VAL A 482 -13.87 -0.49 0.66
CA VAL A 482 -15.30 -0.15 0.71
C VAL A 482 -15.80 0.36 -0.65
N ALA A 483 -15.02 1.17 -1.36
CA ALA A 483 -15.40 1.67 -2.67
C ALA A 483 -15.43 0.58 -3.75
N ILE A 484 -14.47 -0.35 -3.73
CA ILE A 484 -14.51 -1.54 -4.61
C ILE A 484 -15.77 -2.35 -4.32
N ALA A 485 -16.05 -2.63 -3.04
CA ALA A 485 -17.25 -3.37 -2.64
C ALA A 485 -18.55 -2.67 -3.08
N ALA A 486 -18.61 -1.35 -2.94
CA ALA A 486 -19.75 -0.54 -3.37
C ALA A 486 -19.98 -0.69 -4.88
N CYS A 487 -18.91 -0.51 -5.67
CA CYS A 487 -18.96 -0.63 -7.12
C CYS A 487 -19.43 -2.03 -7.56
N LEU A 488 -18.83 -3.09 -7.04
CA LEU A 488 -19.21 -4.48 -7.39
C LEU A 488 -20.58 -4.90 -6.84
N SER A 489 -21.13 -4.18 -5.87
CA SER A 489 -22.45 -4.49 -5.29
C SER A 489 -23.61 -3.83 -6.03
N GLU A 490 -23.36 -2.80 -6.82
CA GLU A 490 -24.36 -2.11 -7.63
C GLU A 490 -24.63 -2.91 -8.91
N PRO A 491 -25.88 -3.28 -9.22
CA PRO A 491 -26.19 -3.96 -10.47
C PRO A 491 -25.88 -3.06 -11.67
N ALA A 492 -25.05 -3.53 -12.59
CA ALA A 492 -24.64 -2.80 -13.78
C ALA A 492 -24.27 -3.74 -14.93
N ASP A 493 -24.29 -3.22 -16.17
CA ASP A 493 -23.83 -3.91 -17.37
C ASP A 493 -22.31 -3.77 -17.54
N LEU A 494 -21.74 -2.63 -17.07
CA LEU A 494 -20.32 -2.31 -17.14
C LEU A 494 -19.84 -1.75 -15.80
N TYR A 495 -18.75 -2.32 -15.28
CA TYR A 495 -18.08 -1.89 -14.06
C TYR A 495 -16.80 -1.16 -14.40
N LEU A 496 -16.66 0.09 -13.96
CA LEU A 496 -15.46 0.91 -14.15
C LEU A 496 -14.75 1.08 -12.82
N LEU A 497 -13.50 0.63 -12.74
CA LEU A 497 -12.65 0.71 -11.54
C LEU A 497 -11.39 1.55 -11.88
N ASP A 498 -11.33 2.77 -11.35
CA ASP A 498 -10.20 3.68 -11.53
C ASP A 498 -9.26 3.59 -10.34
N GLU A 499 -8.04 3.11 -10.56
CA GLU A 499 -6.99 2.82 -9.58
C GLU A 499 -7.49 2.03 -8.34
N PRO A 500 -8.00 0.81 -8.52
CA PRO A 500 -8.45 0.00 -7.39
C PRO A 500 -7.32 -0.48 -6.47
N SER A 501 -6.05 -0.48 -6.89
CA SER A 501 -4.90 -0.89 -6.07
C SER A 501 -4.36 0.20 -5.15
N ALA A 502 -4.78 1.46 -5.32
CA ALA A 502 -4.25 2.59 -4.57
C ALA A 502 -4.43 2.40 -3.06
N HIS A 503 -3.41 2.75 -2.27
CA HIS A 503 -3.37 2.64 -0.79
C HIS A 503 -3.50 1.22 -0.20
N LEU A 504 -3.55 0.19 -1.04
CA LEU A 504 -3.59 -1.20 -0.60
C LEU A 504 -2.17 -1.75 -0.41
N ASP A 505 -1.95 -2.52 0.65
CA ASP A 505 -0.74 -3.32 0.79
C ASP A 505 -0.75 -4.53 -0.17
N VAL A 506 0.37 -5.27 -0.26
CA VAL A 506 0.52 -6.38 -1.22
C VAL A 506 -0.60 -7.43 -1.07
N GLU A 507 -0.94 -7.80 0.16
CA GLU A 507 -1.96 -8.81 0.43
C GLU A 507 -3.34 -8.30 0.02
N GLN A 508 -3.68 -7.08 0.40
CA GLN A 508 -4.93 -6.44 0.05
C GLN A 508 -5.09 -6.25 -1.47
N ARG A 509 -4.00 -5.91 -2.19
CA ARG A 509 -4.00 -5.81 -3.65
C ARG A 509 -4.36 -7.14 -4.30
N VAL A 510 -3.71 -8.23 -3.90
CA VAL A 510 -3.99 -9.57 -4.46
C VAL A 510 -5.41 -10.02 -4.12
N GLN A 511 -5.88 -9.77 -2.89
CA GLN A 511 -7.26 -10.10 -2.50
C GLN A 511 -8.30 -9.29 -3.28
N ALA A 512 -8.07 -7.98 -3.46
CA ALA A 512 -8.94 -7.14 -4.29
C ALA A 512 -8.94 -7.60 -5.75
N THR A 513 -7.75 -7.90 -6.31
CA THR A 513 -7.60 -8.48 -7.65
C THR A 513 -8.41 -9.77 -7.81
N SER A 514 -8.26 -10.70 -6.86
CA SER A 514 -8.98 -11.97 -6.87
C SER A 514 -10.49 -11.78 -6.71
N ALA A 515 -10.94 -10.81 -5.89
CA ALA A 515 -12.35 -10.49 -5.73
C ALA A 515 -12.97 -9.94 -7.03
N ILE A 516 -12.29 -8.98 -7.67
CA ILE A 516 -12.75 -8.40 -8.95
C ILE A 516 -12.79 -9.48 -10.04
N ARG A 517 -11.74 -10.31 -10.15
CA ARG A 517 -11.68 -11.38 -11.16
C ARG A 517 -12.79 -12.42 -10.96
N ARG A 518 -12.95 -12.93 -9.73
CA ARG A 518 -14.03 -13.89 -9.42
C ARG A 518 -15.42 -13.30 -9.67
N TYR A 519 -15.62 -12.03 -9.32
CA TYR A 519 -16.88 -11.36 -9.59
C TYR A 519 -17.16 -11.31 -11.09
N ALA A 520 -16.18 -10.89 -11.91
CA ALA A 520 -16.32 -10.87 -13.36
C ALA A 520 -16.65 -12.25 -13.95
N GLU A 521 -16.03 -13.31 -13.39
CA GLU A 521 -16.25 -14.69 -13.85
C GLU A 521 -17.59 -15.28 -13.43
N GLN A 522 -18.03 -15.03 -12.21
CA GLN A 522 -19.27 -15.64 -11.66
C GLN A 522 -20.53 -14.92 -12.09
N GLN A 523 -20.45 -13.61 -12.34
CA GLN A 523 -21.59 -12.79 -12.77
C GLN A 523 -21.62 -12.58 -14.28
N ASP A 524 -20.66 -13.16 -15.03
CA ASP A 524 -20.48 -12.88 -16.44
C ASP A 524 -20.42 -11.35 -16.71
N ALA A 525 -19.74 -10.62 -15.79
CA ALA A 525 -19.69 -9.17 -15.81
C ALA A 525 -18.56 -8.65 -16.69
N THR A 526 -18.78 -7.51 -17.34
CA THR A 526 -17.75 -6.77 -18.07
C THR A 526 -17.14 -5.73 -17.14
N VAL A 527 -15.81 -5.74 -17.00
CA VAL A 527 -15.08 -4.87 -16.07
C VAL A 527 -13.98 -4.11 -16.81
N LEU A 528 -13.92 -2.82 -16.60
CA LEU A 528 -12.84 -1.94 -17.06
C LEU A 528 -12.00 -1.54 -15.86
N VAL A 529 -10.68 -1.80 -15.92
CA VAL A 529 -9.76 -1.49 -14.82
C VAL A 529 -8.65 -0.58 -15.31
N ILE A 530 -8.57 0.61 -14.75
CA ILE A 530 -7.44 1.53 -14.92
C ILE A 530 -6.55 1.34 -13.71
N ASP A 531 -5.30 0.91 -13.89
CA ASP A 531 -4.36 0.79 -12.78
C ASP A 531 -2.91 0.98 -13.22
N HIS A 532 -2.07 1.37 -12.28
CA HIS A 532 -0.61 1.50 -12.43
C HIS A 532 0.16 0.31 -11.86
N ASP A 533 -0.53 -0.63 -11.24
CA ASP A 533 0.07 -1.88 -10.77
C ASP A 533 0.05 -2.92 -11.89
N ILE A 534 1.23 -3.13 -12.51
CA ILE A 534 1.36 -4.10 -13.61
C ILE A 534 0.97 -5.51 -13.15
N TYR A 535 1.27 -5.88 -11.89
CA TYR A 535 0.89 -7.20 -11.38
C TYR A 535 -0.61 -7.37 -11.29
N MET A 536 -1.31 -6.33 -10.84
CA MET A 536 -2.76 -6.35 -10.81
C MET A 536 -3.35 -6.45 -12.21
N ILE A 537 -2.84 -5.67 -13.16
CA ILE A 537 -3.28 -5.72 -14.57
C ILE A 537 -2.99 -7.09 -15.18
N ASP A 538 -1.79 -7.66 -14.96
CA ASP A 538 -1.39 -8.98 -15.47
C ASP A 538 -2.30 -10.12 -14.94
N LEU A 539 -2.78 -10.00 -13.70
CA LEU A 539 -3.67 -10.99 -13.08
C LEU A 539 -5.14 -10.82 -13.46
N LEU A 540 -5.56 -9.58 -13.78
CA LEU A 540 -6.97 -9.26 -14.01
C LEU A 540 -7.37 -9.31 -15.47
N ALA A 541 -6.55 -8.71 -16.37
CA ALA A 541 -7.00 -8.35 -17.68
C ALA A 541 -6.98 -9.52 -18.68
N ASP A 542 -8.02 -9.63 -19.47
CA ASP A 542 -8.10 -10.51 -20.65
C ASP A 542 -7.55 -9.81 -21.90
N ARG A 543 -7.79 -8.49 -21.98
CA ARG A 543 -7.29 -7.60 -23.06
C ARG A 543 -6.78 -6.30 -22.44
N LEU A 544 -5.98 -5.58 -23.20
CA LEU A 544 -5.35 -4.34 -22.77
C LEU A 544 -5.61 -3.21 -23.76
N MET A 545 -5.83 -2.02 -23.25
CA MET A 545 -5.90 -0.76 -23.99
C MET A 545 -4.75 0.12 -23.53
N VAL A 546 -3.89 0.53 -24.47
CA VAL A 546 -2.70 1.33 -24.17
C VAL A 546 -2.96 2.78 -24.52
N PHE A 547 -2.63 3.66 -23.58
CA PHE A 547 -2.68 5.11 -23.74
C PHE A 547 -1.28 5.67 -23.83
N ASP A 548 -1.05 6.56 -24.80
CA ASP A 548 0.21 7.27 -25.00
C ASP A 548 -0.02 8.76 -25.35
N GLY A 549 1.06 9.51 -25.59
CA GLY A 549 1.00 10.93 -25.91
C GLY A 549 1.81 11.80 -24.98
N GLU A 550 1.50 13.10 -24.93
CA GLU A 550 2.15 14.08 -24.06
C GLU A 550 1.23 14.41 -22.87
N PRO A 551 1.63 14.04 -21.63
CA PRO A 551 0.79 14.26 -20.43
C PRO A 551 0.33 15.72 -20.27
N ALA A 552 -0.94 15.90 -19.96
CA ALA A 552 -1.63 17.18 -19.80
C ALA A 552 -1.70 18.06 -21.07
N VAL A 553 -1.24 17.58 -22.22
CA VAL A 553 -1.30 18.27 -23.52
C VAL A 553 -2.21 17.50 -24.48
N GLU A 554 -1.77 16.32 -24.89
CA GLU A 554 -2.54 15.46 -25.79
C GLU A 554 -2.41 13.98 -25.42
N GLY A 555 -3.54 13.29 -25.43
CA GLY A 555 -3.60 11.84 -25.21
C GLY A 555 -4.11 11.10 -26.43
N HIS A 556 -3.61 9.88 -26.59
CA HIS A 556 -4.09 8.94 -27.59
C HIS A 556 -4.44 7.61 -26.91
N ALA A 557 -5.65 7.13 -27.17
CA ALA A 557 -6.16 5.86 -26.68
C ALA A 557 -6.21 4.87 -27.83
N GLY A 558 -5.34 3.85 -27.80
CA GLY A 558 -5.30 2.79 -28.81
C GLY A 558 -6.51 1.83 -28.69
N GLN A 559 -6.67 0.95 -29.66
CA GLN A 559 -7.75 -0.06 -29.60
C GLN A 559 -7.48 -1.14 -28.53
N PRO A 560 -8.55 -1.72 -27.94
CA PRO A 560 -8.39 -2.91 -27.11
C PRO A 560 -7.75 -4.06 -27.86
N GLN A 561 -6.64 -4.59 -27.36
CA GLN A 561 -5.84 -5.65 -27.97
C GLN A 561 -5.55 -6.80 -27.01
N GLY A 562 -5.06 -7.93 -27.50
CA GLY A 562 -4.71 -9.07 -26.66
C GLY A 562 -3.62 -8.72 -25.64
N MET A 563 -3.65 -9.36 -24.49
CA MET A 563 -2.77 -9.08 -23.34
C MET A 563 -1.29 -9.03 -23.72
N ARG A 564 -0.79 -10.02 -24.48
CA ARG A 564 0.62 -10.07 -24.92
C ARG A 564 0.99 -8.87 -25.79
N SER A 565 0.15 -8.53 -26.77
CA SER A 565 0.41 -7.40 -27.67
C SER A 565 0.41 -6.08 -26.93
N GLY A 566 -0.63 -5.83 -26.10
CA GLY A 566 -0.75 -4.60 -25.34
C GLY A 566 0.36 -4.44 -24.29
N MET A 567 0.74 -5.51 -23.60
CA MET A 567 1.86 -5.45 -22.64
C MET A 567 3.20 -5.21 -23.35
N ASN A 568 3.45 -5.83 -24.50
CA ASN A 568 4.67 -5.55 -25.26
C ASN A 568 4.75 -4.09 -25.70
N GLU A 569 3.66 -3.53 -26.23
CA GLU A 569 3.57 -2.13 -26.62
C GLU A 569 3.81 -1.20 -25.41
N PHE A 570 3.08 -1.42 -24.33
CA PHE A 570 3.18 -0.60 -23.12
C PHE A 570 4.59 -0.64 -22.51
N LEU A 571 5.17 -1.83 -22.38
CA LEU A 571 6.50 -1.99 -21.80
C LEU A 571 7.62 -1.49 -22.73
N ALA A 572 7.42 -1.55 -24.05
CA ALA A 572 8.34 -0.97 -25.03
C ALA A 572 8.41 0.56 -24.89
N ASN A 573 7.26 1.22 -24.72
CA ASN A 573 7.19 2.67 -24.49
C ASN A 573 7.95 3.10 -23.21
N LEU A 574 8.01 2.22 -22.20
CA LEU A 574 8.73 2.45 -20.96
C LEU A 574 10.19 1.97 -20.97
N GLU A 575 10.62 1.29 -22.04
CA GLU A 575 11.93 0.62 -22.15
C GLU A 575 12.20 -0.40 -21.03
N ILE A 576 11.17 -1.08 -20.54
CA ILE A 576 11.23 -2.05 -19.45
C ILE A 576 10.94 -3.44 -20.00
N THR A 577 11.69 -4.45 -19.56
CA THR A 577 11.43 -5.84 -19.89
C THR A 577 11.03 -6.65 -18.68
N PHE A 578 10.06 -7.54 -18.87
CA PHE A 578 9.52 -8.42 -17.85
C PHE A 578 9.83 -9.88 -18.12
N ARG A 579 9.98 -10.65 -17.05
CA ARG A 579 10.04 -12.12 -17.04
C ARG A 579 9.16 -12.66 -15.95
N ARG A 580 8.79 -13.94 -16.02
CA ARG A 580 8.14 -14.63 -14.91
C ARG A 580 9.17 -15.33 -14.01
N ASP A 581 8.94 -15.30 -12.69
CA ASP A 581 9.75 -16.07 -11.74
C ASP A 581 9.40 -17.55 -11.87
N GLU A 582 10.43 -18.41 -12.06
CA GLU A 582 10.25 -19.85 -12.30
C GLU A 582 9.59 -20.59 -11.14
N ARG A 583 9.66 -20.06 -9.91
CA ARG A 583 9.19 -20.77 -8.70
C ARG A 583 7.72 -20.48 -8.40
N ILE A 584 7.28 -19.24 -8.57
CA ILE A 584 5.96 -18.77 -8.13
C ILE A 584 5.18 -18.07 -9.24
N GLY A 585 5.66 -18.08 -10.47
CA GLY A 585 4.98 -17.51 -11.64
C GLY A 585 4.85 -15.97 -11.66
N ARG A 586 5.29 -15.26 -10.61
CA ARG A 586 5.10 -13.81 -10.56
C ARG A 586 5.89 -13.07 -11.64
N PRO A 587 5.33 -12.01 -12.23
CA PRO A 587 6.07 -11.13 -13.11
C PRO A 587 7.25 -10.47 -12.37
N ARG A 588 8.36 -10.22 -13.04
CA ARG A 588 9.54 -9.53 -12.51
C ARG A 588 10.14 -8.60 -13.54
N ILE A 589 10.55 -7.43 -13.10
CA ILE A 589 11.33 -6.51 -13.92
C ILE A 589 12.76 -7.05 -14.08
N ASN A 590 13.28 -7.06 -15.31
CA ASN A 590 14.69 -7.34 -15.52
C ASN A 590 15.53 -6.13 -15.11
N LYS A 591 16.68 -6.39 -14.45
CA LYS A 591 17.62 -5.30 -14.16
C LYS A 591 18.03 -4.63 -15.48
N PRO A 592 17.92 -3.29 -15.60
CA PRO A 592 18.31 -2.58 -16.82
C PRO A 592 19.73 -2.91 -17.25
N GLY A 593 19.93 -3.16 -18.54
CA GLY A 593 21.23 -3.54 -19.08
C GLY A 593 21.71 -4.95 -18.73
N SER A 594 20.91 -5.81 -18.09
CA SER A 594 21.22 -7.23 -17.91
C SER A 594 21.24 -7.97 -19.26
N GLN A 595 21.80 -9.18 -19.29
CA GLN A 595 21.85 -9.97 -20.52
C GLN A 595 20.44 -10.24 -21.06
N LEU A 596 19.50 -10.61 -20.18
CA LEU A 596 18.12 -10.90 -20.55
C LEU A 596 17.38 -9.65 -21.03
N ASP A 597 17.51 -8.53 -20.33
CA ASP A 597 16.94 -7.23 -20.75
C ASP A 597 17.38 -6.83 -22.16
N ARG A 598 18.71 -6.91 -22.42
CA ARG A 598 19.26 -6.61 -23.76
C ARG A 598 18.82 -7.60 -24.83
N GLN A 599 18.58 -8.85 -24.47
CA GLN A 599 18.10 -9.86 -25.39
C GLN A 599 16.64 -9.58 -25.77
N GLN A 600 15.76 -9.44 -24.79
CA GLN A 600 14.33 -9.17 -24.99
C GLN A 600 14.10 -7.88 -25.80
N LYS A 601 14.81 -6.79 -25.49
CA LYS A 601 14.75 -5.53 -26.26
C LYS A 601 15.17 -5.71 -27.73
N ARG A 602 16.17 -6.57 -28.02
CA ARG A 602 16.59 -6.86 -29.39
C ARG A 602 15.57 -7.70 -30.18
N GLU A 603 14.86 -8.58 -29.47
CA GLU A 603 13.84 -9.46 -30.03
C GLU A 603 12.48 -8.76 -30.15
N GLY A 604 12.28 -7.60 -29.50
CA GLY A 604 11.01 -6.89 -29.41
C GLY A 604 10.01 -7.55 -28.47
N GLU A 605 10.48 -8.45 -27.62
CA GLU A 605 9.67 -9.24 -26.68
C GLU A 605 9.86 -8.70 -25.25
N TYR A 606 9.22 -7.58 -24.96
CA TYR A 606 9.34 -6.91 -23.65
C TYR A 606 8.58 -7.63 -22.53
N TYR A 607 7.50 -8.35 -22.91
CA TYR A 607 6.68 -9.13 -21.98
C TYR A 607 6.80 -10.62 -22.30
N TYR A 608 7.41 -11.37 -21.38
CA TYR A 608 7.51 -12.81 -21.52
C TYR A 608 6.22 -13.47 -21.01
N ALA A 609 5.42 -13.95 -21.94
CA ALA A 609 4.34 -14.89 -21.69
C ALA A 609 4.68 -16.24 -22.35
N PRO A 610 4.26 -17.37 -21.78
CA PRO A 610 4.37 -18.67 -22.44
C PRO A 610 3.71 -18.64 -23.83
N GLU A 611 4.24 -19.45 -24.78
CA GLU A 611 3.76 -19.46 -26.18
C GLU A 611 2.26 -19.82 -26.35
N ASP A 612 1.62 -20.32 -25.30
CA ASP A 612 0.20 -20.76 -25.31
C ASP A 612 -0.81 -19.64 -24.94
N ALA A 613 -0.37 -18.39 -24.79
CA ALA A 613 -1.19 -17.24 -24.38
C ALA A 613 -1.69 -16.38 -25.55
N GLU A 614 -1.97 -16.97 -26.76
CA GLU A 614 -2.62 -16.31 -27.90
C GLU A 614 -4.14 -16.44 -27.89
#